data_99f4d6ad1efdf4ce4baf98de7df736ee
#
_entry.id   99f4d6ad1efdf4ce4baf98de7df736ee
#
_cell.length_a   1.000
_cell.length_b   1.000
_cell.length_c   1.000
_cell.angle_alpha   90.00
_cell.angle_beta   90.00
_cell.angle_gamma   90.00
#
_symmetry.space_group_name_H-M   'P 1'
#
loop_
_entity.id
_entity.type
_entity.pdbx_description
1 polymer ?
#
loop_
_entity_poly.entity_id
_entity_poly.type
_entity_poly.pdbx_seq_one_letter_code
_entity_poly.pdbx_strand_id
1 'polypeptide(L)'
;MINSWIAADWPAPENVIAGTTLRDGKLEDAKLGGDPCWLEQVHGTDVVLAKTYESPPVADASVSDTANSVCVVRTADCLPVLLCAADGSVVAAAHAGWRGLAAGVIENAARKMDVATGDILAWLGPAISQASFEVGAEVKD
;
A
#
# COMPACT_ATOMS: atom_id res chain seq x y z
N MET A 1 13.39 -13.41 -19.85
CA MET A 1 12.75 -13.51 -18.53
C MET A 1 11.55 -12.58 -18.44
N ILE A 2 10.43 -13.10 -18.04
CA ILE A 2 9.22 -12.29 -17.93
C ILE A 2 9.27 -11.50 -16.64
N ASN A 3 9.07 -10.20 -16.76
CA ASN A 3 9.04 -9.34 -15.60
C ASN A 3 7.63 -9.39 -14.99
N SER A 4 7.51 -9.99 -13.82
CA SER A 4 6.24 -10.12 -13.10
C SER A 4 6.02 -9.04 -12.04
N TRP A 5 6.82 -7.98 -12.09
CA TRP A 5 6.84 -6.94 -11.07
C TRP A 5 6.97 -5.58 -11.74
N ILE A 6 6.16 -4.63 -11.31
CA ILE A 6 6.27 -3.22 -11.72
C ILE A 6 6.87 -2.47 -10.55
N ALA A 7 8.10 -1.99 -10.68
CA ALA A 7 8.72 -1.16 -9.67
C ALA A 7 8.07 0.23 -9.66
N ALA A 8 7.93 0.79 -8.47
CA ALA A 8 7.42 2.15 -8.33
C ALA A 8 8.43 3.14 -8.93
N ASP A 9 7.95 4.01 -9.79
CA ASP A 9 8.77 5.01 -10.49
C ASP A 9 8.67 6.37 -9.79
N TRP A 10 9.13 6.41 -8.57
CA TRP A 10 9.08 7.60 -7.73
C TRP A 10 10.49 7.93 -7.21
N PRO A 11 10.72 9.20 -6.76
CA PRO A 11 12.05 9.61 -6.30
C PRO A 11 12.33 9.17 -4.87
N ALA A 12 12.04 7.91 -4.53
CA ALA A 12 12.31 7.36 -3.22
C ALA A 12 13.80 7.01 -3.08
N PRO A 13 14.33 7.02 -1.84
CA PRO A 13 15.71 6.60 -1.60
C PRO A 13 15.94 5.13 -1.97
N GLU A 14 17.20 4.77 -2.23
CA GLU A 14 17.57 3.42 -2.66
C GLU A 14 17.23 2.34 -1.63
N ASN A 15 17.15 2.69 -0.36
CA ASN A 15 16.79 1.73 0.68
C ASN A 15 15.29 1.35 0.68
N VAL A 16 14.48 2.00 -0.15
CA VAL A 16 13.05 1.70 -0.26
C VAL A 16 12.81 0.89 -1.52
N ILE A 17 12.33 -0.34 -1.36
CA ILE A 17 11.95 -1.22 -2.47
C ILE A 17 10.43 -1.25 -2.51
N ALA A 18 9.84 -0.88 -3.64
CA ALA A 18 8.39 -0.76 -3.74
C ALA A 18 7.92 -1.07 -5.15
N GLY A 19 6.70 -1.55 -5.25
CA GLY A 19 6.09 -1.85 -6.53
C GLY A 19 4.88 -2.75 -6.36
N THR A 20 4.45 -3.36 -7.47
CA THR A 20 3.32 -4.27 -7.49
C THR A 20 3.61 -5.48 -8.37
N THR A 21 3.00 -6.61 -8.03
CA THR A 21 3.08 -7.79 -8.87
C THR A 21 2.09 -7.68 -10.03
N LEU A 22 2.42 -8.33 -11.14
CA LEU A 22 1.52 -8.51 -12.26
C LEU A 22 0.70 -9.78 -12.06
N ARG A 23 -0.22 -10.04 -12.98
CA ARG A 23 -1.20 -11.14 -12.85
C ARG A 23 -0.57 -12.47 -12.42
N ASP A 24 0.52 -12.86 -13.05
CA ASP A 24 1.18 -14.13 -12.77
C ASP A 24 2.38 -14.00 -11.87
N GLY A 25 2.60 -12.82 -11.30
CA GLY A 25 3.71 -12.56 -10.42
C GLY A 25 3.43 -13.00 -8.99
N LYS A 26 4.51 -13.35 -8.30
CA LYS A 26 4.47 -13.67 -6.88
C LYS A 26 5.28 -12.64 -6.12
N LEU A 27 4.83 -12.34 -4.91
CA LEU A 27 5.51 -11.34 -4.09
C LEU A 27 6.97 -11.73 -3.81
N GLU A 28 7.25 -13.02 -3.69
CA GLU A 28 8.61 -13.53 -3.47
C GLU A 28 9.57 -13.13 -4.58
N ASP A 29 9.07 -12.94 -5.80
CA ASP A 29 9.89 -12.57 -6.95
C ASP A 29 10.47 -11.17 -6.82
N ALA A 30 9.90 -10.33 -5.96
CA ALA A 30 10.37 -8.97 -5.75
C ALA A 30 11.57 -8.88 -4.81
N LYS A 31 11.85 -9.92 -4.05
CA LYS A 31 13.00 -9.99 -3.12
C LYS A 31 13.04 -8.79 -2.16
N LEU A 32 11.95 -8.61 -1.42
CA LEU A 32 11.78 -7.45 -0.58
C LEU A 32 12.58 -7.47 0.72
N GLY A 33 13.23 -8.60 1.04
CA GLY A 33 14.14 -8.67 2.19
C GLY A 33 13.48 -8.88 3.54
N GLY A 34 12.20 -9.23 3.59
CA GLY A 34 11.51 -9.49 4.83
C GLY A 34 10.19 -10.21 4.60
N ASP A 35 9.54 -10.56 5.70
CA ASP A 35 8.25 -11.22 5.63
C ASP A 35 7.13 -10.22 5.41
N PRO A 36 6.20 -10.49 4.48
CA PRO A 36 5.08 -9.59 4.25
C PRO A 36 4.09 -9.61 5.41
N CYS A 37 3.62 -8.44 5.79
CA CYS A 37 2.57 -8.29 6.79
C CYS A 37 1.22 -8.35 6.07
N TRP A 38 0.62 -9.53 6.03
CA TRP A 38 -0.67 -9.72 5.40
C TRP A 38 -1.80 -9.16 6.27
N LEU A 39 -2.81 -8.58 5.64
CA LEU A 39 -3.94 -7.97 6.31
C LEU A 39 -5.23 -8.67 5.94
N GLU A 40 -6.18 -8.68 6.85
CA GLU A 40 -7.57 -8.98 6.54
C GLU A 40 -8.24 -7.67 6.16
N GLN A 41 -8.30 -7.39 4.86
CA GLN A 41 -8.79 -6.13 4.33
C GLN A 41 -10.32 -6.14 4.28
N VAL A 42 -10.93 -5.07 4.79
CA VAL A 42 -12.38 -4.96 4.92
C VAL A 42 -12.93 -3.65 4.34
N HIS A 43 -12.12 -2.98 3.52
CA HIS A 43 -12.46 -1.68 2.93
C HIS A 43 -12.67 -0.61 4.01
N GLY A 44 -11.92 -0.75 5.09
CA GLY A 44 -11.97 0.18 6.22
C GLY A 44 -10.82 1.17 6.21
N THR A 45 -10.54 1.74 7.37
CA THR A 45 -9.53 2.79 7.52
C THR A 45 -8.50 2.48 8.60
N ASP A 46 -8.53 1.29 9.18
CA ASP A 46 -7.59 0.93 10.23
C ASP A 46 -6.20 0.71 9.64
N VAL A 47 -5.20 1.15 10.37
CA VAL A 47 -3.79 1.06 10.01
C VAL A 47 -3.05 0.37 11.15
N VAL A 48 -2.25 -0.63 10.84
CA VAL A 48 -1.46 -1.36 11.84
C VAL A 48 0.03 -1.22 11.54
N LEU A 49 0.85 -1.50 12.55
CA LEU A 49 2.28 -1.63 12.32
C LEU A 49 2.56 -2.94 11.62
N ALA A 50 3.42 -2.91 10.62
CA ALA A 50 3.84 -4.11 9.90
C ALA A 50 4.78 -4.92 10.79
N LYS A 51 4.32 -6.10 11.17
CA LYS A 51 5.09 -7.05 11.95
C LYS A 51 4.50 -8.44 11.75
N THR A 52 5.08 -9.43 12.40
CA THR A 52 4.54 -10.78 12.35
C THR A 52 3.37 -10.92 13.32
N TYR A 53 2.22 -11.32 12.80
CA TYR A 53 1.01 -11.57 13.57
C TYR A 53 0.66 -13.05 13.48
N GLU A 54 0.04 -13.60 14.51
CA GLU A 54 -0.42 -15.01 14.48
C GLU A 54 -1.45 -15.23 13.36
N SER A 55 -2.30 -14.25 13.15
CA SER A 55 -3.23 -14.25 12.02
C SER A 55 -3.31 -12.82 11.48
N PRO A 56 -3.66 -12.64 10.20
CA PRO A 56 -3.72 -11.31 9.62
C PRO A 56 -4.65 -10.39 10.40
N PRO A 57 -4.18 -9.22 10.85
CA PRO A 57 -5.04 -8.27 11.54
C PRO A 57 -6.04 -7.64 10.59
N VAL A 58 -7.19 -7.26 11.11
CA VAL A 58 -8.21 -6.54 10.34
C VAL A 58 -7.74 -5.11 10.15
N ALA A 59 -7.36 -4.78 8.93
CA ALA A 59 -6.87 -3.45 8.57
C ALA A 59 -6.77 -3.34 7.05
N ASP A 60 -6.72 -2.12 6.55
CA ASP A 60 -6.56 -1.86 5.13
C ASP A 60 -5.25 -1.11 4.81
N ALA A 61 -4.41 -0.92 5.81
CA ALA A 61 -3.09 -0.32 5.63
C ALA A 61 -2.13 -0.79 6.72
N SER A 62 -0.85 -0.76 6.40
CA SER A 62 0.21 -1.00 7.39
C SER A 62 1.35 -0.02 7.19
N VAL A 63 2.10 0.21 8.26
CA VAL A 63 3.22 1.15 8.30
C VAL A 63 4.40 0.45 8.94
N SER A 64 5.60 0.68 8.43
CA SER A 64 6.83 0.13 9.00
C SER A 64 7.91 1.20 9.08
N ASP A 65 8.56 1.27 10.23
CA ASP A 65 9.76 2.08 10.46
C ASP A 65 10.99 1.21 10.74
N THR A 66 10.88 -0.09 10.48
CA THR A 66 11.92 -1.08 10.78
C THR A 66 12.38 -1.78 9.50
N ALA A 67 13.69 -1.98 9.38
CA ALA A 67 14.22 -2.77 8.27
C ALA A 67 13.66 -4.19 8.32
N ASN A 68 13.52 -4.79 7.13
CA ASN A 68 13.03 -6.17 6.97
C ASN A 68 11.56 -6.38 7.33
N SER A 69 10.80 -5.31 7.51
CA SER A 69 9.34 -5.37 7.62
C SER A 69 8.72 -4.92 6.30
N VAL A 70 7.83 -5.72 5.77
CA VAL A 70 7.24 -5.48 4.45
C VAL A 70 5.76 -5.19 4.58
N CYS A 71 5.37 -3.99 4.15
CA CYS A 71 3.97 -3.59 4.07
C CYS A 71 3.39 -4.08 2.76
N VAL A 72 2.30 -4.84 2.80
CA VAL A 72 1.65 -5.34 1.58
C VAL A 72 0.15 -5.13 1.65
N VAL A 73 -0.44 -4.91 0.50
CA VAL A 73 -1.90 -4.95 0.34
C VAL A 73 -2.24 -5.74 -0.91
N ARG A 74 -3.42 -6.32 -0.94
CA ARG A 74 -3.93 -7.04 -2.10
C ARG A 74 -4.99 -6.19 -2.76
N THR A 75 -4.88 -6.05 -4.08
CA THR A 75 -5.89 -5.31 -4.85
C THR A 75 -6.22 -6.10 -6.11
N ALA A 76 -7.48 -6.06 -6.50
CA ALA A 76 -7.91 -6.51 -7.83
C ALA A 76 -8.28 -5.28 -8.66
N ASP A 77 -9.28 -4.53 -8.21
CA ASP A 77 -9.77 -3.33 -8.88
C ASP A 77 -9.53 -2.06 -8.10
N CYS A 78 -9.26 -2.20 -6.80
CA CYS A 78 -9.06 -1.06 -5.92
C CYS A 78 -7.67 -0.46 -6.09
N LEU A 79 -7.50 0.78 -5.64
CA LEU A 79 -6.23 1.50 -5.75
C LEU A 79 -5.27 1.07 -4.64
N PRO A 80 -4.08 0.54 -4.99
CA PRO A 80 -3.02 0.39 -4.02
C PRO A 80 -2.23 1.69 -3.94
N VAL A 81 -2.01 2.19 -2.73
CA VAL A 81 -1.23 3.40 -2.50
C VAL A 81 -0.04 3.04 -1.64
N LEU A 82 1.15 3.35 -2.14
CA LEU A 82 2.39 3.16 -1.40
C LEU A 82 2.92 4.52 -0.97
N LEU A 83 3.37 4.59 0.26
CA LEU A 83 3.90 5.82 0.83
C LEU A 83 5.29 5.55 1.40
N CYS A 84 6.17 6.55 1.33
CA CYS A 84 7.42 6.50 2.08
C CYS A 84 7.82 7.90 2.54
N ALA A 85 8.59 7.96 3.62
CA ALA A 85 9.23 9.20 4.00
C ALA A 85 10.34 9.53 3.00
N ALA A 86 10.55 10.80 2.73
CA ALA A 86 11.55 11.25 1.77
C ALA A 86 12.97 10.78 2.14
N ASP A 87 13.24 10.55 3.42
CA ASP A 87 14.53 10.03 3.89
C ASP A 87 14.57 8.50 3.95
N GLY A 88 13.49 7.82 3.60
CA GLY A 88 13.44 6.36 3.59
C GLY A 88 13.27 5.70 4.95
N SER A 89 12.96 6.47 5.99
CA SER A 89 12.87 5.96 7.36
C SER A 89 11.57 5.21 7.66
N VAL A 90 10.50 5.50 6.92
CA VAL A 90 9.17 4.93 7.16
C VAL A 90 8.52 4.63 5.82
N VAL A 91 7.85 3.50 5.75
CA VAL A 91 7.08 3.12 4.56
C VAL A 91 5.66 2.71 4.97
N ALA A 92 4.74 2.75 4.03
CA ALA A 92 3.37 2.32 4.24
C ALA A 92 2.76 1.81 2.95
N ALA A 93 1.77 0.93 3.10
CA ALA A 93 0.95 0.46 2.00
C ALA A 93 -0.51 0.53 2.43
N ALA A 94 -1.37 1.05 1.55
CA ALA A 94 -2.78 1.21 1.83
C ALA A 94 -3.63 0.65 0.69
N HIS A 95 -4.67 -0.09 1.06
CA HIS A 95 -5.69 -0.55 0.14
C HIS A 95 -6.80 0.50 0.11
N ALA A 96 -6.85 1.27 -0.98
CA ALA A 96 -7.76 2.40 -1.10
C ALA A 96 -8.87 2.07 -2.11
N GLY A 97 -9.84 1.26 -1.68
CA GLY A 97 -11.10 1.15 -2.38
C GLY A 97 -11.89 2.44 -2.15
N TRP A 98 -12.99 2.63 -2.88
CA TRP A 98 -13.72 3.89 -2.78
C TRP A 98 -14.20 4.18 -1.35
N ARG A 99 -14.58 3.13 -0.59
CA ARG A 99 -15.04 3.30 0.79
C ARG A 99 -13.90 3.77 1.70
N GLY A 100 -12.77 3.08 1.65
CA GLY A 100 -11.61 3.42 2.46
C GLY A 100 -11.03 4.78 2.07
N LEU A 101 -10.97 5.07 0.78
CA LEU A 101 -10.49 6.34 0.29
C LEU A 101 -11.35 7.50 0.79
N ALA A 102 -12.67 7.37 0.67
CA ALA A 102 -13.60 8.39 1.13
C ALA A 102 -13.57 8.56 2.65
N ALA A 103 -13.37 7.48 3.39
CA ALA A 103 -13.36 7.51 4.85
C ALA A 103 -12.01 7.89 5.45
N GLY A 104 -10.93 7.95 4.66
CA GLY A 104 -9.66 8.50 5.13
C GLY A 104 -8.55 7.49 5.40
N VAL A 105 -8.52 6.35 4.70
CA VAL A 105 -7.47 5.34 4.93
C VAL A 105 -6.07 5.89 4.62
N ILE A 106 -5.94 6.71 3.58
CA ILE A 106 -4.64 7.29 3.21
C ILE A 106 -4.19 8.29 4.26
N GLU A 107 -5.10 9.15 4.71
CA GLU A 107 -4.81 10.13 5.76
C GLU A 107 -4.41 9.43 7.06
N ASN A 108 -5.08 8.33 7.41
CA ASN A 108 -4.74 7.56 8.61
C ASN A 108 -3.36 6.91 8.47
N ALA A 109 -3.03 6.38 7.29
CA ALA A 109 -1.72 5.78 7.04
C ALA A 109 -0.62 6.86 7.15
N ALA A 110 -0.82 8.01 6.53
CA ALA A 110 0.13 9.11 6.59
C ALA A 110 0.33 9.60 8.03
N ARG A 111 -0.76 9.68 8.79
CA ARG A 111 -0.68 10.10 10.20
C ARG A 111 0.09 9.09 11.04
N LYS A 112 -0.10 7.81 10.79
CA LYS A 112 0.61 6.74 11.51
C LYS A 112 2.10 6.73 11.19
N MET A 113 2.51 7.22 10.02
CA MET A 113 3.92 7.32 9.65
C MET A 113 4.66 8.31 10.55
N ASP A 114 3.95 9.28 11.11
CA ASP A 114 4.49 10.29 12.04
C ASP A 114 5.68 11.06 11.45
N VAL A 115 5.55 11.47 10.19
CA VAL A 115 6.49 12.36 9.53
C VAL A 115 5.73 13.55 8.96
N ALA A 116 6.43 14.65 8.70
CA ALA A 116 5.80 15.83 8.12
C ALA A 116 5.18 15.52 6.77
N THR A 117 3.98 16.03 6.52
CA THR A 117 3.24 15.73 5.28
C THR A 117 4.04 16.08 4.03
N GLY A 118 4.80 17.18 4.06
CA GLY A 118 5.63 17.57 2.94
C GLY A 118 6.81 16.65 2.68
N ASP A 119 7.09 15.73 3.59
CA ASP A 119 8.18 14.76 3.48
C ASP A 119 7.68 13.36 3.14
N ILE A 120 6.44 13.23 2.70
CA ILE A 120 5.86 11.95 2.30
C ILE A 120 5.76 11.90 0.78
N LEU A 121 6.30 10.83 0.20
CA LEU A 121 6.15 10.49 -1.21
C LEU A 121 5.06 9.46 -1.36
N ALA A 122 4.28 9.55 -2.42
CA ALA A 122 3.20 8.62 -2.70
C ALA A 122 3.32 8.07 -4.12
N TRP A 123 3.05 6.77 -4.26
CA TRP A 123 2.94 6.11 -5.55
C TRP A 123 1.60 5.41 -5.62
N LEU A 124 0.85 5.70 -6.67
CA LEU A 124 -0.45 5.09 -6.91
C LEU A 124 -0.25 3.97 -7.92
N GLY A 125 -0.53 2.76 -7.50
CA GLY A 125 -0.37 1.59 -8.36
C GLY A 125 -1.55 1.41 -9.32
N PRO A 126 -1.52 0.34 -10.13
CA PRO A 126 -2.59 0.08 -11.08
C PRO A 126 -3.95 -0.09 -10.40
N ALA A 127 -4.97 0.51 -10.98
CA ALA A 127 -6.33 0.43 -10.50
C ALA A 127 -7.28 0.44 -11.69
N ILE A 128 -8.54 0.08 -11.44
CA ILE A 128 -9.56 0.14 -12.48
C ILE A 128 -9.79 1.59 -12.89
N SER A 129 -9.90 1.82 -14.20
CA SER A 129 -10.15 3.16 -14.73
C SER A 129 -11.61 3.54 -14.57
N GLN A 130 -11.89 4.85 -14.62
CA GLN A 130 -13.26 5.35 -14.55
C GLN A 130 -14.16 4.73 -15.63
N ALA A 131 -13.62 4.51 -16.81
CA ALA A 131 -14.38 3.93 -17.92
C ALA A 131 -14.80 2.48 -17.66
N SER A 132 -14.09 1.78 -16.78
CA SER A 132 -14.35 0.38 -16.46
C SER A 132 -15.01 0.19 -15.11
N PHE A 133 -15.24 1.27 -14.35
CA PHE A 133 -15.73 1.20 -12.97
C PHE A 133 -17.15 1.75 -12.89
N GLU A 134 -18.08 0.90 -12.48
CA GLU A 134 -19.48 1.29 -12.32
C GLU A 134 -19.81 1.36 -10.83
N VAL A 135 -20.35 2.48 -10.39
CA VAL A 135 -20.68 2.71 -8.99
C VAL A 135 -22.10 3.21 -8.87
N GLY A 136 -22.67 3.03 -7.69
CA GLY A 136 -23.97 3.60 -7.38
C GLY A 136 -23.91 5.11 -7.11
N ALA A 137 -25.08 5.73 -6.99
CA ALA A 137 -25.16 7.17 -6.79
C ALA A 137 -24.49 7.65 -5.50
N GLU A 138 -24.37 6.79 -4.50
CA GLU A 138 -23.75 7.10 -3.21
C GLU A 138 -22.27 7.36 -3.29
N VAL A 139 -21.63 6.95 -4.38
CA VAL A 139 -20.18 7.13 -4.56
C VAL A 139 -19.86 8.36 -5.40
N LYS A 140 -20.87 8.94 -6.04
CA LYS A 140 -20.66 9.89 -7.12
C LYS A 140 -20.13 11.24 -6.66
N ASP A 141 -20.13 11.51 -5.41
CA ASP A 141 -19.55 12.72 -4.86
C ASP A 141 -18.43 12.42 -3.90
#